data_96c07b65370610c691895adea06c7118
#
_entry.id   96c07b65370610c691895adea06c7118
#
_cell.length_a   1.000
_cell.length_b   1.000
_cell.length_c   1.000
_cell.angle_alpha   90.00
_cell.angle_beta   90.00
_cell.angle_gamma   90.00
#
_symmetry.space_group_name_H-M   'P 1'
#
loop_
_entity.id
_entity.type
_entity.pdbx_description
1 polymer ?
#
loop_
_entity_poly.entity_id
_entity_poly.type
_entity_poly.pdbx_seq_one_letter_code
_entity_poly.pdbx_strand_id
1 'polypeptide(L)'
;LYSPLYSPYTYTSTTVRSYVDDFMRRAQSAGCVVYKGERADEDLSYLKEDTIWQKLKDRIYDSTITLVFISPNMREPYRKESDQWIPWEIAFSLRETTRSDRTSHSNALIFVVLPDRNGRYDYYSLMRHFTIVAGNIQNGYAEVVRWDDFIANIQRYIDKALWRKKCTPSYEVVKSV
;
A
#
# COMPACT_ATOMS: atom_id res chain seq x y z
N LEU A 1 0.53 -18.53 -18.88
CA LEU A 1 0.68 -19.35 -17.66
C LEU A 1 1.36 -18.49 -16.61
N TYR A 2 0.60 -18.08 -15.58
CA TYR A 2 1.10 -17.34 -14.44
C TYR A 2 1.97 -18.28 -13.60
N SER A 3 3.23 -17.93 -13.44
CA SER A 3 4.10 -18.59 -12.47
C SER A 3 4.03 -17.76 -11.21
N PRO A 4 3.53 -18.28 -10.08
CA PRO A 4 3.54 -17.54 -8.83
C PRO A 4 4.99 -17.18 -8.48
N LEU A 5 5.22 -16.02 -7.88
CA LEU A 5 6.54 -15.63 -7.34
C LEU A 5 7.02 -16.60 -6.26
N TYR A 6 6.11 -17.47 -5.82
CA TYR A 6 6.37 -18.56 -4.91
C TYR A 6 6.60 -19.86 -5.70
N SER A 7 7.78 -20.43 -5.57
CA SER A 7 8.08 -21.80 -5.95
C SER A 7 8.45 -22.59 -4.70
N PRO A 8 7.77 -23.69 -4.37
CA PRO A 8 8.08 -24.50 -3.20
C PRO A 8 9.48 -25.13 -3.22
N TYR A 9 10.16 -25.06 -4.36
CA TYR A 9 11.49 -25.67 -4.57
C TYR A 9 12.64 -24.67 -4.62
N THR A 10 12.38 -23.37 -4.58
CA THR A 10 13.42 -22.34 -4.50
C THR A 10 13.34 -21.65 -3.16
N TYR A 11 14.38 -21.80 -2.33
CA TYR A 11 14.63 -20.99 -1.13
C TYR A 11 14.94 -19.52 -1.50
N THR A 12 14.25 -18.96 -2.44
CA THR A 12 14.33 -17.53 -2.72
C THR A 12 13.50 -16.83 -1.65
N SER A 13 14.16 -16.00 -0.88
CA SER A 13 13.54 -15.12 0.12
C SER A 13 12.65 -14.10 -0.60
N THR A 14 11.45 -14.50 -1.01
CA THR A 14 10.47 -13.59 -1.57
C THR A 14 10.07 -12.58 -0.51
N THR A 15 10.46 -11.35 -0.72
CA THR A 15 10.16 -10.22 0.18
C THR A 15 8.99 -9.42 -0.36
N VAL A 16 8.42 -8.54 0.46
CA VAL A 16 7.43 -7.55 0.00
C VAL A 16 7.98 -6.76 -1.20
N ARG A 17 9.29 -6.45 -1.20
CA ARG A 17 9.96 -5.77 -2.30
C ARG A 17 9.83 -6.52 -3.62
N SER A 18 9.96 -7.84 -3.62
CA SER A 18 9.79 -8.65 -4.84
C SER A 18 8.40 -8.48 -5.48
N TYR A 19 7.36 -8.36 -4.64
CA TYR A 19 5.99 -8.09 -5.11
C TYR A 19 5.84 -6.66 -5.64
N VAL A 20 6.46 -5.68 -5.00
CA VAL A 20 6.49 -4.30 -5.50
C VAL A 20 7.16 -4.25 -6.88
N ASP A 21 8.29 -4.90 -7.05
CA ASP A 21 9.03 -4.91 -8.32
C ASP A 21 8.25 -5.63 -9.44
N ASP A 22 7.54 -6.72 -9.13
CA ASP A 22 6.67 -7.39 -10.11
C ASP A 22 5.47 -6.53 -10.50
N PHE A 23 4.81 -5.89 -9.52
CA PHE A 23 3.75 -4.93 -9.78
C PHE A 23 4.24 -3.80 -10.69
N MET A 24 5.38 -3.20 -10.39
CA MET A 24 5.97 -2.12 -11.16
C MET A 24 6.18 -2.49 -12.63
N ARG A 25 6.78 -3.64 -12.86
CA ARG A 25 7.05 -4.17 -14.21
C ARG A 25 5.76 -4.34 -15.02
N ARG A 26 4.72 -4.90 -14.40
CA ARG A 26 3.41 -5.11 -15.04
C ARG A 26 2.67 -3.81 -15.29
N ALA A 27 2.67 -2.90 -14.32
CA ALA A 27 2.02 -1.60 -14.42
C ALA A 27 2.65 -0.73 -15.53
N GLN A 28 3.98 -0.74 -15.64
CA GLN A 28 4.69 -0.06 -16.73
C GLN A 28 4.35 -0.66 -18.10
N SER A 29 4.29 -1.99 -18.21
CA SER A 29 3.92 -2.66 -19.46
C SER A 29 2.48 -2.37 -19.88
N ALA A 30 1.60 -2.13 -18.93
CA ALA A 30 0.21 -1.76 -19.16
C ALA A 30 -0.01 -0.26 -19.44
N GLY A 31 1.03 0.57 -19.33
CA GLY A 31 0.93 2.02 -19.52
C GLY A 31 0.11 2.75 -18.46
N CYS A 32 -0.18 2.10 -17.34
CA CYS A 32 -1.22 2.55 -16.42
C CYS A 32 -0.74 3.41 -15.26
N VAL A 33 0.55 3.40 -14.87
CA VAL A 33 0.95 3.93 -13.56
C VAL A 33 2.32 4.60 -13.57
N VAL A 34 2.37 5.80 -13.02
CA VAL A 34 3.62 6.42 -12.57
C VAL A 34 3.81 6.06 -11.10
N TYR A 35 4.75 5.19 -10.81
CA TYR A 35 5.11 4.82 -9.44
C TYR A 35 6.04 5.86 -8.83
N LYS A 36 5.69 6.31 -7.62
CA LYS A 36 6.47 7.28 -6.85
C LYS A 36 7.02 6.72 -5.54
N GLY A 37 7.05 5.40 -5.40
CA GLY A 37 7.63 4.75 -4.23
C GLY A 37 9.17 4.79 -4.22
N GLU A 38 9.74 4.16 -3.21
CA GLU A 38 11.18 4.02 -3.05
C GLU A 38 11.77 3.22 -4.22
N ARG A 39 12.79 3.77 -4.88
CA ARG A 39 13.51 3.07 -5.94
C ARG A 39 14.49 2.06 -5.35
N ALA A 40 14.72 0.96 -6.04
CA ALA A 40 15.63 -0.09 -5.60
C ALA A 40 17.09 0.37 -5.44
N ASP A 41 17.46 1.41 -6.18
CA ASP A 41 18.79 2.04 -6.20
C ASP A 41 18.93 3.21 -5.22
N GLU A 42 17.83 3.60 -4.54
CA GLU A 42 17.83 4.69 -3.58
C GLU A 42 18.00 4.14 -2.16
N ASP A 43 19.24 3.98 -1.74
CA ASP A 43 19.56 3.68 -0.35
C ASP A 43 19.37 4.95 0.51
N LEU A 44 18.32 4.96 1.31
CA LEU A 44 18.01 6.06 2.24
C LEU A 44 18.64 5.84 3.63
N SER A 45 19.31 4.72 3.86
CA SER A 45 19.83 4.33 5.18
C SER A 45 20.86 5.31 5.76
N TYR A 46 21.54 6.10 4.90
CA TYR A 46 22.52 7.12 5.29
C TYR A 46 21.90 8.49 5.58
N LEU A 47 20.58 8.66 5.32
CA LEU A 47 19.92 9.94 5.56
C LEU A 47 19.40 10.00 7.01
N LYS A 48 19.35 11.22 7.54
CA LYS A 48 18.68 11.47 8.82
C LYS A 48 17.19 11.18 8.68
N GLU A 49 16.56 10.68 9.73
CA GLU A 49 15.15 10.31 9.80
C GLU A 49 14.22 11.43 9.28
N ASP A 50 14.46 12.69 9.66
CA ASP A 50 13.70 13.86 9.18
C ASP A 50 13.77 14.03 7.66
N THR A 51 14.92 13.73 7.04
CA THR A 51 15.11 13.84 5.60
C THR A 51 14.34 12.73 4.86
N ILE A 52 14.33 11.52 5.42
CA ILE A 52 13.54 10.41 4.90
C ILE A 52 12.06 10.77 4.95
N TRP A 53 11.58 11.27 6.09
CA TRP A 53 10.22 11.75 6.27
C TRP A 53 9.82 12.80 5.25
N GLN A 54 10.66 13.78 5.01
CA GLN A 54 10.35 14.84 4.06
C GLN A 54 10.19 14.29 2.63
N LYS A 55 11.12 13.44 2.20
CA LYS A 55 11.03 12.77 0.89
C LYS A 55 9.76 11.93 0.72
N LEU A 56 9.38 11.16 1.76
CA LEU A 56 8.15 10.37 1.74
C LEU A 56 6.91 11.24 1.64
N LYS A 57 6.85 12.33 2.42
CA LYS A 57 5.74 13.30 2.38
C LYS A 57 5.59 13.94 1.00
N ASP A 58 6.68 14.28 0.33
CA ASP A 58 6.64 14.89 -1.01
C ASP A 58 6.12 13.89 -2.05
N ARG A 59 6.54 12.63 -1.98
CA ARG A 59 6.05 11.58 -2.87
C ARG A 59 4.56 11.30 -2.67
N ILE A 60 4.11 11.21 -1.43
CA ILE A 60 2.70 10.96 -1.08
C ILE A 60 1.84 12.15 -1.50
N TYR A 61 2.30 13.38 -1.30
CA TYR A 61 1.57 14.62 -1.66
C TYR A 61 1.17 14.65 -3.13
N ASP A 62 2.04 14.18 -4.01
CA ASP A 62 1.80 14.14 -5.44
C ASP A 62 1.12 12.84 -5.92
N SER A 63 0.83 11.92 -5.03
CA SER A 63 0.19 10.64 -5.38
C SER A 63 -1.34 10.77 -5.42
N THR A 64 -1.97 9.85 -6.13
CA THR A 64 -3.45 9.78 -6.24
C THR A 64 -3.99 8.50 -5.60
N ILE A 65 -3.17 7.47 -5.56
CA ILE A 65 -3.51 6.15 -5.02
C ILE A 65 -2.39 5.73 -4.08
N THR A 66 -2.76 5.17 -2.95
CA THR A 66 -1.86 4.50 -2.02
C THR A 66 -2.12 3.00 -2.07
N LEU A 67 -1.09 2.25 -2.47
CA LEU A 67 -1.09 0.78 -2.42
C LEU A 67 -0.37 0.33 -1.15
N VAL A 68 -1.04 -0.45 -0.33
CA VAL A 68 -0.46 -1.02 0.88
C VAL A 68 -0.42 -2.54 0.73
N PHE A 69 0.77 -3.11 0.76
CA PHE A 69 0.96 -4.56 0.70
C PHE A 69 0.88 -5.15 2.11
N ILE A 70 -0.17 -5.94 2.36
CA ILE A 70 -0.38 -6.63 3.63
C ILE A 70 0.39 -7.95 3.61
N SER A 71 1.34 -8.10 4.49
CA SER A 71 2.13 -9.31 4.69
C SER A 71 1.98 -9.85 6.11
N PRO A 72 2.31 -11.12 6.38
CA PRO A 72 2.18 -11.71 7.72
C PRO A 72 2.92 -10.96 8.83
N ASN A 73 4.03 -10.31 8.48
CA ASN A 73 4.91 -9.63 9.42
C ASN A 73 4.90 -8.09 9.30
N MET A 74 3.86 -7.52 8.65
CA MET A 74 3.80 -6.06 8.48
C MET A 74 3.62 -5.29 9.78
N ARG A 75 3.15 -5.94 10.83
CA ARG A 75 2.92 -5.35 12.15
C ARG A 75 3.89 -5.93 13.17
N GLU A 76 4.54 -5.03 13.91
CA GLU A 76 5.31 -5.38 15.11
C GLU A 76 4.36 -5.50 16.30
N PRO A 77 4.10 -6.71 16.85
CA PRO A 77 3.02 -6.93 17.81
C PRO A 77 3.23 -6.25 19.17
N TYR A 78 4.49 -5.98 19.55
CA TYR A 78 4.86 -5.38 20.83
C TYR A 78 5.10 -3.87 20.75
N ARG A 79 4.98 -3.27 19.55
CA ARG A 79 5.15 -1.85 19.33
C ARG A 79 3.80 -1.17 19.15
N LYS A 80 3.64 0.03 19.72
CA LYS A 80 2.41 0.82 19.52
C LYS A 80 2.21 1.11 18.03
N GLU A 81 0.96 1.20 17.59
CA GLU A 81 0.64 1.53 16.20
C GLU A 81 1.19 2.90 15.81
N SER A 82 1.08 3.88 16.71
CA SER A 82 1.63 5.22 16.53
C SER A 82 3.15 5.27 16.32
N ASP A 83 3.86 4.22 16.68
CA ASP A 83 5.33 4.16 16.57
C ASP A 83 5.79 3.34 15.36
N GLN A 84 4.85 2.91 14.51
CA GLN A 84 5.10 2.12 13.30
C GLN A 84 4.89 2.96 12.04
N TRP A 85 5.73 2.76 11.02
CA TRP A 85 5.74 3.55 9.80
C TRP A 85 4.48 3.43 8.96
N ILE A 86 4.00 2.21 8.72
CA ILE A 86 2.88 1.92 7.81
C ILE A 86 1.61 2.69 8.20
N PRO A 87 1.14 2.71 9.47
CA PRO A 87 -0.01 3.52 9.86
C PRO A 87 0.16 5.01 9.57
N TRP A 88 1.37 5.53 9.78
CA TRP A 88 1.68 6.94 9.50
C TRP A 88 1.64 7.28 8.02
N GLU A 89 2.21 6.43 7.16
CA GLU A 89 2.16 6.61 5.70
C GLU A 89 0.72 6.61 5.19
N ILE A 90 -0.11 5.67 5.67
CA ILE A 90 -1.54 5.62 5.34
C ILE A 90 -2.23 6.89 5.82
N ALA A 91 -2.06 7.27 7.10
CA ALA A 91 -2.67 8.46 7.66
C ALA A 91 -2.29 9.73 6.88
N PHE A 92 -1.03 9.85 6.52
CA PHE A 92 -0.55 10.99 5.73
C PHE A 92 -1.17 11.02 4.33
N SER A 93 -1.29 9.88 3.66
CA SER A 93 -1.88 9.77 2.33
C SER A 93 -3.39 10.10 2.29
N LEU A 94 -4.05 10.00 3.43
CA LEU A 94 -5.49 10.28 3.57
C LEU A 94 -5.79 11.71 4.05
N ARG A 95 -4.77 12.46 4.52
CA ARG A 95 -4.94 13.85 4.94
C ARG A 95 -4.99 14.77 3.72
N GLU A 96 -5.86 15.76 3.80
CA GLU A 96 -5.83 16.88 2.88
C GLU A 96 -4.73 17.84 3.29
N THR A 97 -3.85 18.18 2.37
CA THR A 97 -2.72 19.07 2.63
C THR A 97 -2.64 20.12 1.54
N THR A 98 -2.70 21.38 1.91
CA THR A 98 -2.51 22.50 0.99
C THR A 98 -1.07 22.98 1.07
N ARG A 99 -0.40 23.08 -0.06
CA ARG A 99 0.93 23.70 -0.22
C ARG A 99 0.83 24.74 -1.32
N SER A 100 1.14 25.99 -0.97
CA SER A 100 1.01 27.12 -1.88
C SER A 100 -0.41 27.24 -2.46
N ASP A 101 -0.57 26.95 -3.73
CA ASP A 101 -1.80 27.05 -4.52
C ASP A 101 -2.46 25.70 -4.82
N ARG A 102 -1.89 24.61 -4.33
CA ARG A 102 -2.37 23.25 -4.62
C ARG A 102 -2.75 22.49 -3.34
N THR A 103 -3.94 21.91 -3.35
CA THR A 103 -4.43 20.99 -2.31
C THR A 103 -4.36 19.55 -2.78
N SER A 104 -3.66 18.71 -2.02
CA SER A 104 -3.72 17.26 -2.14
C SER A 104 -4.90 16.75 -1.36
N HIS A 105 -5.80 16.03 -2.02
CA HIS A 105 -6.95 15.38 -1.38
C HIS A 105 -6.61 13.97 -0.94
N SER A 106 -7.44 13.37 -0.07
CA SER A 106 -7.30 11.98 0.36
C SER A 106 -7.05 11.04 -0.82
N ASN A 107 -6.02 10.19 -0.73
CA ASN A 107 -5.72 9.22 -1.77
C ASN A 107 -6.76 8.10 -1.84
N ALA A 108 -6.97 7.54 -3.02
CA ALA A 108 -7.60 6.24 -3.15
C ALA A 108 -6.73 5.18 -2.44
N LEU A 109 -7.35 4.22 -1.78
CA LEU A 109 -6.66 3.25 -0.94
C LEU A 109 -6.95 1.82 -1.40
N ILE A 110 -5.89 1.06 -1.66
CA ILE A 110 -5.97 -0.36 -2.02
C ILE A 110 -5.06 -1.16 -1.08
N PHE A 111 -5.62 -2.14 -0.40
CA PHE A 111 -4.89 -3.13 0.39
C PHE A 111 -4.72 -4.42 -0.41
N VAL A 112 -3.48 -4.73 -0.76
CA VAL A 112 -3.13 -5.94 -1.49
C VAL A 112 -2.59 -6.96 -0.51
N VAL A 113 -3.35 -8.02 -0.27
CA VAL A 113 -2.96 -9.12 0.62
C VAL A 113 -1.99 -10.03 -0.11
N LEU A 114 -0.76 -10.12 0.40
CA LEU A 114 0.27 -10.99 -0.14
C LEU A 114 0.10 -12.43 0.39
N PRO A 115 0.48 -13.46 -0.37
CA PRO A 115 0.52 -14.80 0.17
C PRO A 115 1.64 -14.96 1.22
N ASP A 116 1.46 -15.86 2.16
CA ASP A 116 2.51 -16.30 3.06
C ASP A 116 3.58 -17.14 2.32
N ARG A 117 4.58 -17.64 3.05
CA ARG A 117 5.65 -18.48 2.48
C ARG A 117 5.16 -19.79 1.87
N ASN A 118 3.94 -20.21 2.19
CA ASN A 118 3.31 -21.43 1.65
C ASN A 118 2.31 -21.10 0.53
N GLY A 119 2.25 -19.87 0.07
CA GLY A 119 1.30 -19.42 -0.94
C GLY A 119 -0.13 -19.27 -0.43
N ARG A 120 -0.35 -19.17 0.90
CA ARG A 120 -1.67 -19.12 1.52
C ARG A 120 -2.00 -17.72 2.01
N TYR A 121 -3.31 -17.46 2.19
CA TYR A 121 -3.85 -16.18 2.66
C TYR A 121 -4.56 -16.28 4.03
N ASP A 122 -4.54 -17.46 4.66
CA ASP A 122 -5.29 -17.75 5.89
C ASP A 122 -4.90 -16.82 7.05
N TYR A 123 -3.62 -16.42 7.11
CA TYR A 123 -3.11 -15.52 8.12
C TYR A 123 -3.86 -14.17 8.15
N TYR A 124 -4.39 -13.72 7.00
CA TYR A 124 -5.05 -12.42 6.89
C TYR A 124 -6.27 -12.30 7.81
N SER A 125 -7.06 -13.35 7.92
CA SER A 125 -8.23 -13.40 8.81
C SER A 125 -7.87 -13.53 10.29
N LEU A 126 -6.66 -14.00 10.59
CA LEU A 126 -6.18 -14.25 11.95
C LEU A 126 -5.32 -13.11 12.50
N MET A 127 -4.74 -12.28 11.62
CA MET A 127 -3.86 -11.19 12.05
C MET A 127 -4.66 -10.00 12.62
N ARG A 128 -4.07 -9.35 13.60
CA ARG A 128 -4.58 -8.06 14.08
C ARG A 128 -4.13 -6.96 13.12
N HIS A 129 -5.07 -6.37 12.40
CA HIS A 129 -4.80 -5.22 11.53
C HIS A 129 -4.52 -3.94 12.33
N PHE A 130 -3.83 -2.99 11.72
CA PHE A 130 -3.77 -1.63 12.24
C PHE A 130 -5.17 -1.01 12.27
N THR A 131 -5.43 -0.16 13.25
CA THR A 131 -6.75 0.50 13.42
C THR A 131 -7.15 1.26 12.16
N ILE A 132 -6.21 1.99 11.55
CA ILE A 132 -6.45 2.74 10.32
C ILE A 132 -6.74 1.82 9.12
N VAL A 133 -6.15 0.64 9.06
CA VAL A 133 -6.41 -0.38 8.02
C VAL A 133 -7.81 -0.96 8.23
N ALA A 134 -8.08 -1.48 9.43
CA ALA A 134 -9.37 -2.09 9.76
C ALA A 134 -10.54 -1.13 9.56
N GLY A 135 -10.41 0.12 10.02
CA GLY A 135 -11.45 1.14 9.89
C GLY A 135 -11.79 1.47 8.44
N ASN A 136 -10.79 1.70 7.58
CA ASN A 136 -11.04 2.02 6.17
C ASN A 136 -11.58 0.81 5.37
N ILE A 137 -11.29 -0.42 5.80
CA ILE A 137 -11.92 -1.63 5.23
C ILE A 137 -13.38 -1.70 5.66
N GLN A 138 -13.65 -1.57 6.96
CA GLN A 138 -14.99 -1.68 7.53
C GLN A 138 -15.95 -0.62 6.98
N ASN A 139 -15.46 0.60 6.80
CA ASN A 139 -16.23 1.72 6.26
C ASN A 139 -16.34 1.69 4.72
N GLY A 140 -15.75 0.69 4.06
CA GLY A 140 -15.85 0.47 2.63
C GLY A 140 -15.05 1.44 1.75
N TYR A 141 -14.25 2.33 2.33
CA TYR A 141 -13.42 3.27 1.57
C TYR A 141 -12.27 2.57 0.86
N ALA A 142 -11.59 1.65 1.52
CA ALA A 142 -10.49 0.90 0.94
C ALA A 142 -10.97 -0.34 0.18
N GLU A 143 -10.34 -0.61 -0.95
CA GLU A 143 -10.45 -1.90 -1.64
C GLU A 143 -9.48 -2.89 -1.01
N VAL A 144 -9.94 -4.12 -0.79
CA VAL A 144 -9.09 -5.23 -0.32
C VAL A 144 -9.09 -6.33 -1.37
N VAL A 145 -7.92 -6.79 -1.76
CA VAL A 145 -7.77 -7.78 -2.82
C VAL A 145 -6.57 -8.68 -2.56
N ARG A 146 -6.65 -9.95 -2.91
CA ARG A 146 -5.51 -10.87 -2.91
C ARG A 146 -4.54 -10.52 -4.04
N TRP A 147 -3.27 -10.79 -3.84
CA TRP A 147 -2.25 -10.53 -4.84
C TRP A 147 -2.58 -11.12 -6.21
N ASP A 148 -2.98 -12.38 -6.25
CA ASP A 148 -3.26 -13.08 -7.52
C ASP A 148 -4.39 -12.40 -8.30
N ASP A 149 -5.47 -12.03 -7.62
CA ASP A 149 -6.61 -11.33 -8.23
C ASP A 149 -6.21 -9.91 -8.66
N PHE A 150 -5.42 -9.22 -7.84
CA PHE A 150 -4.94 -7.87 -8.13
C PHE A 150 -4.10 -7.83 -9.39
N ILE A 151 -3.10 -8.74 -9.47
CA ILE A 151 -2.17 -8.78 -10.59
C ILE A 151 -2.85 -9.22 -11.91
N ALA A 152 -3.89 -10.03 -11.82
CA ALA A 152 -4.69 -10.42 -12.98
C ALA A 152 -5.55 -9.27 -13.54
N ASN A 153 -5.91 -8.28 -12.72
CA ASN A 153 -6.87 -7.23 -13.07
C ASN A 153 -6.51 -5.86 -12.47
N ILE A 154 -5.25 -5.43 -12.57
CA ILE A 154 -4.73 -4.20 -11.94
C ILE A 154 -5.62 -3.00 -12.22
N GLN A 155 -5.93 -2.73 -13.49
CA GLN A 155 -6.72 -1.57 -13.89
C GLN A 155 -8.11 -1.54 -13.25
N ARG A 156 -8.77 -2.68 -13.17
CA ARG A 156 -10.09 -2.79 -12.54
C ARG A 156 -10.09 -2.35 -11.09
N TYR A 157 -9.06 -2.75 -10.32
CA TYR A 157 -8.96 -2.37 -8.90
C TYR A 157 -8.57 -0.92 -8.73
N ILE A 158 -7.72 -0.40 -9.60
CA ILE A 158 -7.39 1.03 -9.67
C ILE A 158 -8.65 1.86 -9.92
N ASP A 159 -9.42 1.54 -10.96
CA ASP A 159 -10.64 2.26 -11.34
C ASP A 159 -11.67 2.23 -10.19
N LYS A 160 -11.82 1.09 -9.53
CA LYS A 160 -12.73 0.93 -8.40
C LYS A 160 -12.32 1.79 -7.20
N ALA A 161 -11.03 1.84 -6.89
CA ALA A 161 -10.50 2.67 -5.81
C ALA A 161 -10.63 4.18 -6.14
N LEU A 162 -10.36 4.58 -7.37
CA LEU A 162 -10.54 5.95 -7.84
C LEU A 162 -12.00 6.39 -7.79
N TRP A 163 -12.92 5.48 -8.14
CA TRP A 163 -14.34 5.75 -8.00
C TRP A 163 -14.73 6.00 -6.54
N ARG A 164 -14.24 5.19 -5.59
CA ARG A 164 -14.47 5.42 -4.15
C ARG A 164 -13.89 6.74 -3.68
N LYS A 165 -12.68 7.08 -4.11
CA LYS A 165 -12.09 8.40 -3.85
C LYS A 165 -13.00 9.53 -4.33
N LYS A 166 -13.57 9.43 -5.53
CA LYS A 166 -14.52 10.42 -6.07
C LYS A 166 -15.77 10.54 -5.21
N CYS A 167 -16.18 9.45 -4.57
CA CYS A 167 -17.34 9.38 -3.68
C CYS A 167 -16.96 9.58 -2.20
N THR A 168 -15.79 10.14 -1.88
CA THR A 168 -15.29 10.31 -0.50
C THR A 168 -16.33 10.87 0.49
N PRO A 169 -17.18 11.86 0.14
CA PRO A 169 -18.20 12.35 1.07
C PRO A 169 -19.19 11.28 1.57
N SER A 170 -19.29 10.15 0.87
CA SER A 170 -20.17 9.03 1.24
C SER A 170 -19.50 8.01 2.18
N TYR A 171 -18.22 8.21 2.52
CA TYR A 171 -17.44 7.31 3.38
C TYR A 171 -16.90 8.01 4.61
N GLU A 172 -16.91 7.31 5.74
CA GLU A 172 -16.19 7.72 6.94
C GLU A 172 -14.73 7.29 6.81
N VAL A 173 -13.88 8.18 6.32
CA VAL A 173 -12.46 7.90 6.10
C VAL A 173 -11.68 8.03 7.40
N VAL A 174 -11.07 6.93 7.87
CA VAL A 174 -10.22 6.94 9.07
C VAL A 174 -8.84 7.49 8.70
N LYS A 175 -8.49 8.67 9.22
CA LYS A 175 -7.28 9.45 8.87
C LYS A 175 -6.27 9.57 10.02
N SER A 176 -6.51 8.89 11.14
CA SER A 176 -5.66 8.94 12.33
C SER A 176 -5.17 7.55 12.74
N VAL A 177 -4.03 7.52 13.39
CA VAL A 177 -3.41 6.34 14.01
C VAL A 177 -3.75 6.30 15.48
#